data_9b3be77e691aa98f43177c8071f30f18
#
_entry.id   9b3be77e691aa98f43177c8071f30f18
#
_cell.length_a   1.000
_cell.length_b   1.000
_cell.length_c   1.000
_cell.angle_alpha   90.00
_cell.angle_beta   90.00
_cell.angle_gamma   90.00
#
_symmetry.space_group_name_H-M   'P 1'
#
loop_
_entity.id
_entity.type
_entity.pdbx_description
1 polymer ?
#
loop_
_entity_poly.entity_id
_entity_poly.type
_entity_poly.pdbx_seq_one_letter_code
_entity_poly.pdbx_strand_id
1 'polypeptide(L)'
;EYADALETLAGGRALRGVIVDPSAASFLETLRRRGIPVRKAKNDVLSGIRLTADLLKTGKLRICKPCRDCLRELAQYCWDEKAGKDAPRKEHDHAMDEMRYFAMDLAGERSGGFAAISVVRKI
;
A
#
# COMPACT_ATOMS: atom_id res chain seq x y z
N GLU A 1 5.33 -18.57 -4.30
CA GLU A 1 3.92 -18.33 -4.61
C GLU A 1 3.63 -16.83 -4.72
N TYR A 2 3.50 -16.09 -3.62
CA TYR A 2 3.34 -14.64 -3.70
C TYR A 2 4.59 -13.93 -4.21
N ALA A 3 5.77 -14.43 -3.85
CA ALA A 3 7.03 -13.88 -4.36
C ALA A 3 7.17 -14.10 -5.87
N ASP A 4 6.71 -15.24 -6.37
CA ASP A 4 6.68 -15.50 -7.82
C ASP A 4 5.73 -14.54 -8.54
N ALA A 5 4.56 -14.29 -7.97
CA ALA A 5 3.61 -13.33 -8.51
C ALA A 5 4.20 -11.92 -8.55
N LEU A 6 4.92 -11.52 -7.52
CA LEU A 6 5.58 -10.22 -7.45
C LEU A 6 6.66 -10.09 -8.54
N GLU A 7 7.48 -11.11 -8.72
CA GLU A 7 8.52 -11.12 -9.76
C GLU A 7 7.91 -11.05 -11.16
N THR A 8 6.82 -11.78 -11.39
CA THR A 8 6.07 -11.73 -12.64
C THR A 8 5.52 -10.31 -12.89
N LEU A 9 4.97 -9.70 -11.87
CA LEU A 9 4.45 -8.33 -11.95
C LEU A 9 5.57 -7.31 -12.26
N ALA A 10 6.74 -7.50 -11.67
CA ALA A 10 7.89 -6.64 -11.92
C ALA A 10 8.38 -6.72 -13.37
N GLY A 11 8.19 -7.87 -14.03
CA GLY A 11 8.50 -8.04 -15.45
C GLY A 11 9.96 -7.79 -15.79
N GLY A 12 10.88 -8.20 -14.95
CA GLY A 12 12.33 -8.00 -15.15
C GLY A 12 12.84 -6.61 -14.77
N ARG A 13 11.94 -5.70 -14.33
CA ARG A 13 12.35 -4.37 -13.86
C ARG A 13 12.98 -4.45 -12.47
N ALA A 14 14.00 -3.63 -12.22
CA ALA A 14 14.60 -3.53 -10.90
C ALA A 14 13.63 -2.86 -9.92
N LEU A 15 13.43 -3.47 -8.74
CA LEU A 15 12.59 -2.92 -7.70
C LEU A 15 13.44 -2.12 -6.71
N ARG A 16 13.04 -0.88 -6.41
CA ARG A 16 13.68 -0.06 -5.36
C ARG A 16 13.36 -0.58 -3.98
N GLY A 17 12.21 -1.18 -3.82
CA GLY A 17 11.78 -1.75 -2.57
C GLY A 17 10.36 -2.28 -2.68
N VAL A 18 10.02 -3.16 -1.77
CA VAL A 18 8.66 -3.70 -1.61
C VAL A 18 8.23 -3.39 -0.19
N ILE A 19 7.10 -2.69 -0.07
CA ILE A 19 6.54 -2.30 1.22
C ILE A 19 5.59 -3.40 1.66
N VAL A 20 5.86 -4.00 2.81
CA VAL A 20 5.13 -5.18 3.28
C VAL A 20 4.62 -4.94 4.68
N ASP A 21 3.39 -5.38 4.95
CA ASP A 21 2.83 -5.37 6.30
C ASP A 21 3.77 -6.13 7.24
N PRO A 22 4.16 -5.52 8.38
CA PRO A 22 5.07 -6.17 9.33
C PRO A 22 4.58 -7.52 9.86
N SER A 23 3.27 -7.76 9.86
CA SER A 23 2.69 -9.03 10.30
C SER A 23 2.94 -10.18 9.31
N ALA A 24 3.32 -9.88 8.08
CA ALA A 24 3.60 -10.88 7.05
C ALA A 24 5.06 -11.38 7.13
N ALA A 25 5.47 -11.90 8.28
CA ALA A 25 6.86 -12.27 8.56
C ALA A 25 7.42 -13.31 7.58
N SER A 26 6.62 -14.30 7.22
CA SER A 26 7.01 -15.36 6.28
C SER A 26 7.29 -14.79 4.88
N PHE A 27 6.46 -13.89 4.42
CA PHE A 27 6.63 -13.23 3.13
C PHE A 27 7.87 -12.33 3.12
N LEU A 28 8.08 -11.56 4.18
CA LEU A 28 9.27 -10.73 4.36
C LEU A 28 10.56 -11.57 4.24
N GLU A 29 10.59 -12.70 4.93
CA GLU A 29 11.75 -13.60 4.90
C GLU A 29 11.99 -14.17 3.50
N THR A 30 10.92 -14.59 2.83
CA THR A 30 11.02 -15.11 1.46
C THR A 30 11.60 -14.08 0.50
N LEU A 31 11.14 -12.83 0.58
CA LEU A 31 11.66 -11.76 -0.27
C LEU A 31 13.12 -11.45 0.02
N ARG A 32 13.52 -11.44 1.29
CA ARG A 32 14.92 -11.23 1.68
C ARG A 32 15.83 -12.33 1.13
N ARG A 33 15.41 -13.57 1.19
CA ARG A 33 16.15 -14.70 0.64
C ARG A 33 16.35 -14.61 -0.87
N ARG A 34 15.40 -14.01 -1.57
CA ARG A 34 15.48 -13.79 -3.02
C ARG A 34 16.28 -12.54 -3.38
N GLY A 35 16.80 -11.81 -2.40
CA GLY A 35 17.55 -10.58 -2.63
C GLY A 35 16.69 -9.40 -3.04
N ILE A 36 15.39 -9.47 -2.81
CA ILE A 36 14.46 -8.37 -3.11
C ILE A 36 14.49 -7.39 -1.93
N PRO A 37 14.76 -6.09 -2.16
CA PRO A 37 14.76 -5.12 -1.07
C PRO A 37 13.37 -4.93 -0.51
N VAL A 38 13.22 -5.06 0.81
CA VAL A 38 11.94 -4.94 1.50
C VAL A 38 12.00 -3.83 2.55
N ARG A 39 10.88 -3.16 2.74
CA ARG A 39 10.65 -2.19 3.81
C ARG A 39 9.38 -2.56 4.54
N LYS A 40 9.42 -2.50 5.86
CA LYS A 40 8.22 -2.72 6.67
C LYS A 40 7.30 -1.51 6.57
N ALA A 41 6.03 -1.74 6.32
CA ALA A 41 5.04 -0.68 6.27
C ALA A 41 4.91 0.01 7.63
N LYS A 42 4.73 1.32 7.60
CA LYS A 42 4.38 2.10 8.79
C LYS A 42 2.87 2.04 8.96
N ASN A 43 2.42 1.43 10.04
CA ASN A 43 1.00 1.15 10.26
C ASN A 43 0.34 2.16 11.22
N ASP A 44 0.66 3.44 11.10
CA ASP A 44 -0.09 4.49 11.76
C ASP A 44 -1.34 4.80 10.92
N VAL A 45 -2.48 4.29 11.35
CA VAL A 45 -3.72 4.31 10.55
C VAL A 45 -4.19 5.73 10.30
N LEU A 46 -4.35 6.54 11.33
CA LEU A 46 -4.93 7.89 11.20
C LEU A 46 -4.00 8.82 10.41
N SER A 47 -2.72 8.81 10.72
CA SER A 47 -1.74 9.61 9.99
C SER A 47 -1.67 9.21 8.52
N GLY A 48 -1.74 7.92 8.25
CA GLY A 48 -1.74 7.37 6.89
C GLY A 48 -2.99 7.77 6.10
N ILE A 49 -4.15 7.72 6.73
CA ILE A 49 -5.42 8.15 6.10
C ILE A 49 -5.37 9.64 5.75
N ARG A 50 -4.95 10.48 6.69
CA ARG A 50 -4.84 11.92 6.47
C ARG A 50 -3.87 12.28 5.35
N LEU A 51 -2.70 11.68 5.38
CA LEU A 51 -1.69 11.90 4.35
C LEU A 51 -2.18 11.46 2.97
N THR A 52 -2.77 10.27 2.89
CA THR A 52 -3.31 9.75 1.63
C THR A 52 -4.42 10.65 1.08
N ALA A 53 -5.32 11.11 1.94
CA ALA A 53 -6.38 12.03 1.54
C ALA A 53 -5.82 13.36 1.01
N ASP A 54 -4.81 13.90 1.68
CA ASP A 54 -4.16 15.14 1.24
C ASP A 54 -3.47 14.97 -0.12
N LEU A 55 -2.78 13.85 -0.32
CA LEU A 55 -2.11 13.56 -1.59
C LEU A 55 -3.12 13.40 -2.74
N LEU A 56 -4.25 12.77 -2.48
CA LEU A 56 -5.33 12.64 -3.46
C LEU A 56 -5.97 13.99 -3.78
N LYS A 57 -6.26 14.79 -2.76
CA LYS A 57 -6.84 16.13 -2.91
C LYS A 57 -5.96 17.06 -3.72
N THR A 58 -4.67 17.02 -3.50
CA THR A 58 -3.71 17.91 -4.16
C THR A 58 -3.26 17.39 -5.51
N GLY A 59 -3.74 16.22 -5.93
CA GLY A 59 -3.36 15.60 -7.20
C GLY A 59 -1.95 15.04 -7.25
N LYS A 60 -1.27 14.96 -6.10
CA LYS A 60 0.07 14.36 -6.00
C LYS A 60 0.02 12.84 -6.05
N LEU A 61 -1.09 12.24 -5.65
CA LEU A 61 -1.38 10.83 -5.79
C LEU A 61 -2.59 10.66 -6.70
N ARG A 62 -2.46 9.82 -7.70
CA ARG A 62 -3.54 9.55 -8.66
C ARG A 62 -3.74 8.06 -8.80
N ILE A 63 -4.99 7.65 -8.99
CA ILE A 63 -5.35 6.25 -9.18
C ILE A 63 -5.71 6.04 -10.64
N CYS A 64 -4.99 5.14 -11.30
CA CYS A 64 -5.25 4.82 -12.71
C CYS A 64 -6.56 4.04 -12.86
N LYS A 65 -7.25 4.23 -13.98
CA LYS A 65 -8.53 3.57 -14.27
C LYS A 65 -8.50 2.04 -14.16
N PRO A 66 -7.42 1.34 -14.59
CA PRO A 66 -7.34 -0.11 -14.43
C PRO A 66 -7.28 -0.59 -12.97
N CYS A 67 -6.98 0.28 -12.01
CA CYS A 67 -6.94 -0.05 -10.59
C CYS A 67 -8.36 -0.15 -10.01
N ARG A 68 -9.16 -1.07 -10.54
CA ARG A 68 -10.60 -1.20 -10.24
C ARG A 68 -10.88 -1.47 -8.77
N ASP A 69 -10.10 -2.34 -8.16
CA ASP A 69 -10.27 -2.69 -6.75
C ASP A 69 -10.01 -1.49 -5.84
N CYS A 70 -8.97 -0.73 -6.14
CA CYS A 70 -8.64 0.47 -5.39
C CYS A 70 -9.76 1.51 -5.47
N LEU A 71 -10.29 1.75 -6.67
CA LEU A 71 -11.39 2.68 -6.88
C LEU A 71 -12.67 2.24 -6.19
N ARG A 72 -12.97 0.93 -6.25
CA ARG A 72 -14.15 0.36 -5.59
C ARG A 72 -14.07 0.50 -4.07
N GLU A 73 -12.93 0.15 -3.49
CA GLU A 73 -12.73 0.26 -2.04
C GLU A 73 -12.73 1.71 -1.58
N LEU A 74 -12.14 2.62 -2.34
CA LEU A 74 -12.16 4.05 -2.02
C LEU A 74 -13.59 4.59 -1.92
N ALA A 75 -14.49 4.16 -2.81
CA ALA A 75 -15.88 4.57 -2.80
C ALA A 75 -16.66 4.07 -1.56
N GLN A 76 -16.20 2.97 -0.95
CA GLN A 76 -16.84 2.33 0.20
C GLN A 76 -16.15 2.59 1.53
N TYR A 77 -14.95 3.15 1.51
CA TYR A 77 -14.14 3.34 2.70
C TYR A 77 -14.78 4.37 3.63
N CYS A 78 -15.02 3.98 4.88
CA CYS A 78 -15.71 4.83 5.84
C CYS A 78 -15.27 4.52 7.27
N TRP A 79 -15.62 5.41 8.18
CA TRP A 79 -15.37 5.23 9.60
C TRP A 79 -16.28 4.15 10.19
N ASP A 80 -15.76 3.45 11.17
CA ASP A 80 -16.51 2.47 11.96
C ASP A 80 -17.15 3.19 13.14
N GLU A 81 -18.45 3.45 13.04
CA GLU A 81 -19.21 4.13 14.09
C GLU A 81 -19.31 3.33 15.38
N LYS A 82 -19.10 2.00 15.31
CA LYS A 82 -19.20 1.10 16.48
C LYS A 82 -17.89 0.93 17.22
N ALA A 83 -16.78 1.43 16.71
CA ALA A 83 -15.46 1.22 17.31
C ALA A 83 -15.22 2.04 18.59
N GLY A 84 -16.04 3.05 18.88
CA GLY A 84 -15.86 3.93 20.02
C GLY A 84 -14.64 4.85 19.94
N LYS A 85 -13.96 4.86 18.81
CA LYS A 85 -12.79 5.70 18.51
C LYS A 85 -12.73 5.93 16.99
N ASP A 86 -11.93 6.89 16.57
CA ASP A 86 -11.72 7.16 15.15
C ASP A 86 -10.93 6.01 14.51
N ALA A 87 -11.64 5.11 13.87
CA ALA A 87 -11.07 3.97 13.17
C ALA A 87 -11.89 3.65 11.93
N PRO A 88 -11.26 3.24 10.83
CA PRO A 88 -11.98 2.82 9.63
C PRO A 88 -12.62 1.44 9.82
N ARG A 89 -13.68 1.17 9.06
CA ARG A 89 -14.27 -0.16 9.02
C ARG A 89 -13.28 -1.16 8.45
N LYS A 90 -13.21 -2.36 9.07
CA LYS A 90 -12.30 -3.44 8.69
C LYS A 90 -12.91 -4.36 7.63
N GLU A 91 -13.48 -3.79 6.58
CA GLU A 91 -14.00 -4.52 5.44
C GLU A 91 -13.73 -3.75 4.15
N HIS A 92 -13.45 -4.43 3.07
CA HIS A 92 -13.14 -3.84 1.76
C HIS A 92 -12.02 -2.78 1.87
N ASP A 93 -10.96 -3.10 2.60
CA ASP A 93 -9.91 -2.15 2.96
C ASP A 93 -8.48 -2.56 2.52
N HIS A 94 -8.33 -3.67 1.81
CA HIS A 94 -7.01 -4.17 1.42
C HIS A 94 -6.22 -3.19 0.54
N ALA A 95 -6.84 -2.68 -0.52
CA ALA A 95 -6.19 -1.70 -1.38
C ALA A 95 -6.00 -0.36 -0.67
N MET A 96 -6.91 -0.02 0.25
CA MET A 96 -6.79 1.19 1.06
C MET A 96 -5.60 1.11 2.01
N ASP A 97 -5.39 -0.03 2.66
CA ASP A 97 -4.22 -0.25 3.51
C ASP A 97 -2.92 -0.15 2.70
N GLU A 98 -2.88 -0.77 1.54
CA GLU A 98 -1.71 -0.74 0.65
C GLU A 98 -1.40 0.67 0.15
N MET A 99 -2.42 1.42 -0.22
CA MET A 99 -2.26 2.81 -0.65
C MET A 99 -1.74 3.69 0.50
N ARG A 100 -2.24 3.47 1.70
CA ARG A 100 -1.79 4.15 2.91
C ARG A 100 -0.32 3.83 3.23
N TYR A 101 0.08 2.58 3.10
CA TYR A 101 1.47 2.15 3.29
C TYR A 101 2.40 2.82 2.28
N PHE A 102 1.98 2.87 1.03
CA PHE A 102 2.74 3.55 -0.01
C PHE A 102 2.90 5.04 0.26
N ALA A 103 1.82 5.72 0.63
CA ALA A 103 1.83 7.13 0.94
C ALA A 103 2.77 7.46 2.11
N MET A 104 2.74 6.67 3.17
CA MET A 104 3.61 6.85 4.34
C MET A 104 5.07 6.59 4.01
N ASP A 105 5.37 5.61 3.18
CA ASP A 105 6.73 5.32 2.75
C ASP A 105 7.28 6.47 1.88
N LEU A 106 6.47 6.96 0.98
CA LEU A 106 6.82 8.06 0.08
C LEU A 106 7.11 9.35 0.85
N ALA A 107 6.34 9.62 1.90
CA ALA A 107 6.55 10.79 2.77
C ALA A 107 7.87 10.72 3.54
N GLY A 108 8.34 9.51 3.85
CA GLY A 108 9.64 9.28 4.48
C GLY A 108 10.81 9.42 3.52
N GLU A 109 10.57 9.34 2.22
CA GLU A 109 11.57 9.53 1.18
C GLU A 109 11.45 10.93 0.59
N ARG A 110 12.44 11.77 0.79
CA ARG A 110 12.48 13.11 0.20
C ARG A 110 12.96 13.10 -1.25
N SER A 111 12.45 12.21 -2.06
CA SER A 111 12.82 12.17 -3.47
C SER A 111 11.75 12.83 -4.32
N GLY A 112 12.07 13.90 -5.00
CA GLY A 112 11.21 14.55 -5.98
C GLY A 112 11.22 13.79 -7.29
N GLY A 113 10.50 12.67 -7.38
CA GLY A 113 10.44 11.85 -8.56
C GLY A 113 9.06 11.24 -8.78
N PHE A 114 8.90 10.62 -9.94
CA PHE A 114 7.72 9.83 -10.27
C PHE A 114 7.75 8.52 -9.48
N ALA A 115 6.64 8.15 -8.86
CA ALA A 115 6.48 6.86 -8.19
C ALA A 115 5.16 6.22 -8.59
N ALA A 116 5.19 4.91 -8.74
CA ALA A 116 4.01 4.11 -9.06
C ALA A 116 3.88 2.97 -8.06
N ILE A 117 2.66 2.66 -7.67
CA ILE A 117 2.34 1.52 -6.82
C ILE A 117 1.77 0.41 -7.67
N SER A 118 2.26 -0.80 -7.44
CA SER A 118 1.70 -2.02 -7.96
C SER A 118 1.31 -2.92 -6.81
N VAL A 119 0.10 -3.42 -6.84
CA VAL A 119 -0.48 -4.19 -5.75
C VAL A 119 -0.57 -5.65 -6.14
N VAL A 120 0.08 -6.51 -5.36
CA VAL A 120 -0.08 -7.96 -5.44
C VAL A 120 -1.01 -8.38 -4.30
N ARG A 121 -2.19 -8.86 -4.67
CA ARG A 121 -3.19 -9.26 -3.68
C ARG A 121 -3.01 -10.68 -3.21
N LYS A 122 -3.22 -10.88 -1.92
CA LYS A 122 -3.52 -12.20 -1.37
C LYS A 122 -4.89 -12.63 -1.87
N ILE A 123 -4.91 -13.72 -2.55
CA ILE A 123 -6.16 -14.38 -2.92
C ILE A 123 -6.51 -15.40 -1.84
#